data_0218f232ee47d49056c5919cc6b7c892
#
_entry.id   0218f232ee47d49056c5919cc6b7c892
#
_cell.length_a   1.000
_cell.length_b   1.000
_cell.length_c   1.000
_cell.angle_alpha   90.00
_cell.angle_beta   90.00
_cell.angle_gamma   90.00
#
_symmetry.space_group_name_H-M   'P 1'
#
loop_
_entity.id
_entity.type
_entity.pdbx_description
1 polymer ?
#
loop_
_entity_poly.entity_id
_entity_poly.type
_entity_poly.pdbx_seq_one_letter_code
_entity_poly.pdbx_strand_id
1 'polypeptide(L)'
;MAQKLIQTQEQKLAQQMRLSQQQMLQVRLLEMPLTELEENINAELDDNPALEKEDSDMTLAENEGENDFSDSEDNDDFDSMNEKEERQDALDAALENIGSDDVMPQTPYANNHDNADYEETVYGDTTSFYDKLKEQMDMLTLTDKEHAVMEYLIGSLDDDGLLRKDLGSISDELAIYHNIDVSETEIEKVLTMLQSMDPAGIGARSLQECLLLQVKRMRREGGHSPRLLEVMERIFKECFEAFTKKHWDKIKLQLGLSDTQVETLQREIRKLNPKPGASLGETEGRNMQQITPDFIVDTADDGTVSFSLNHGNIPDLKVSPSFTEMVDAYRNNKEGMSRQAKEALLYAKEKVAKAQGFIEAVKQRRQTLTLTMQAIIAWQKKFFQDGDESDLRPMILKDIADKTGLDISTISRVSNVKYAQTRWGTFPLRFFFTDAYTTGEGEEMSTRKIKIALKTVIEKEDKSKPLSDEALTKLMKEKGFPIARRTIAKYREQLNIPVARLRRG
;
A
#
# COMPACT_ATOMS: atom_id res chain seq x y z
N MET A 1 31.49 -51.93 -12.36
CA MET A 1 30.01 -51.74 -12.26
C MET A 1 29.61 -50.82 -11.12
N ALA A 2 30.13 -50.98 -9.91
CA ALA A 2 29.78 -50.12 -8.75
C ALA A 2 30.13 -48.64 -8.95
N GLN A 3 31.28 -48.28 -9.52
CA GLN A 3 31.66 -46.89 -9.78
C GLN A 3 30.73 -46.18 -10.79
N LYS A 4 30.24 -46.89 -11.83
CA LYS A 4 29.26 -46.29 -12.78
C LYS A 4 27.88 -46.05 -12.12
N LEU A 5 27.48 -46.88 -11.17
CA LEU A 5 26.24 -46.71 -10.41
C LEU A 5 26.32 -45.53 -9.46
N ILE A 6 27.46 -45.32 -8.79
CA ILE A 6 27.68 -44.17 -7.91
C ILE A 6 27.70 -42.88 -8.71
N GLN A 7 28.39 -42.79 -9.83
CA GLN A 7 28.40 -41.63 -10.71
C GLN A 7 27.01 -41.29 -11.26
N THR A 8 26.20 -42.28 -11.62
CA THR A 8 24.82 -42.05 -12.09
C THR A 8 23.89 -41.60 -10.96
N GLN A 9 24.09 -42.04 -9.72
CA GLN A 9 23.36 -41.55 -8.55
C GLN A 9 23.75 -40.13 -8.19
N GLU A 10 25.04 -39.80 -8.18
CA GLU A 10 25.51 -38.41 -7.93
C GLU A 10 25.00 -37.44 -9.00
N GLN A 11 24.99 -37.83 -10.28
CA GLN A 11 24.44 -37.02 -11.35
C GLN A 11 22.93 -36.83 -11.21
N LYS A 12 22.15 -37.83 -10.83
CA LYS A 12 20.72 -37.71 -10.56
C LYS A 12 20.44 -36.82 -9.34
N LEU A 13 21.23 -36.96 -8.28
CA LEU A 13 21.11 -36.15 -7.08
C LEU A 13 21.43 -34.66 -7.39
N ALA A 14 22.49 -34.38 -8.16
CA ALA A 14 22.85 -33.07 -8.61
C ALA A 14 21.79 -32.44 -9.53
N GLN A 15 21.17 -33.22 -10.42
CA GLN A 15 20.05 -32.77 -11.25
C GLN A 15 18.81 -32.48 -10.43
N GLN A 16 18.47 -33.31 -9.45
CA GLN A 16 17.34 -33.06 -8.54
C GLN A 16 17.56 -31.80 -7.70
N MET A 17 18.77 -31.57 -7.18
CA MET A 17 19.10 -30.34 -6.45
C MET A 17 18.99 -29.10 -7.33
N ARG A 18 19.44 -29.12 -8.57
CA ARG A 18 19.31 -28.00 -9.51
C ARG A 18 17.85 -27.71 -9.86
N LEU A 19 17.03 -28.73 -10.10
CA LEU A 19 15.60 -28.59 -10.35
C LEU A 19 14.88 -27.97 -9.13
N SER A 20 15.24 -28.37 -7.91
CA SER A 20 14.65 -27.79 -6.70
C SER A 20 15.05 -26.33 -6.49
N GLN A 21 16.29 -25.95 -6.83
CA GLN A 21 16.76 -24.56 -6.75
C GLN A 21 16.06 -23.66 -7.77
N GLN A 22 15.89 -24.11 -9.00
CA GLN A 22 15.13 -23.38 -10.02
C GLN A 22 13.66 -23.20 -9.61
N GLN A 23 13.02 -24.23 -9.09
CA GLN A 23 11.65 -24.16 -8.60
C GLN A 23 11.52 -23.17 -7.43
N MET A 24 12.46 -23.18 -6.49
CA MET A 24 12.47 -22.20 -5.39
C MET A 24 12.62 -20.77 -5.91
N LEU A 25 13.49 -20.53 -6.90
CA LEU A 25 13.65 -19.22 -7.52
C LEU A 25 12.35 -18.76 -8.19
N GLN A 26 11.70 -19.64 -8.96
CA GLN A 26 10.43 -19.35 -9.62
C GLN A 26 9.34 -18.96 -8.63
N VAL A 27 9.22 -19.71 -7.53
CA VAL A 27 8.27 -19.44 -6.46
C VAL A 27 8.54 -18.09 -5.81
N ARG A 28 9.81 -17.81 -5.49
CA ARG A 28 10.22 -16.54 -4.88
C ARG A 28 9.92 -15.35 -5.79
N LEU A 29 10.26 -15.46 -7.07
CA LEU A 29 9.96 -14.43 -8.05
C LEU A 29 8.46 -14.19 -8.22
N LEU A 30 7.59 -15.20 -8.11
CA LEU A 30 6.13 -15.04 -8.19
C LEU A 30 5.55 -14.23 -7.01
N GLU A 31 6.11 -14.39 -5.82
CA GLU A 31 5.63 -13.70 -4.62
C GLU A 31 6.05 -12.22 -4.57
N MET A 32 7.21 -11.88 -5.12
CA MET A 32 7.77 -10.52 -5.06
C MET A 32 6.86 -9.48 -5.74
N PRO A 33 6.65 -8.30 -5.13
CA PRO A 33 6.06 -7.13 -5.78
C PRO A 33 6.97 -6.61 -6.91
N LEU A 34 6.45 -5.67 -7.71
CA LEU A 34 7.17 -5.15 -8.87
C LEU A 34 8.49 -4.46 -8.48
N THR A 35 8.47 -3.61 -7.46
CA THR A 35 9.64 -2.87 -6.97
C THR A 35 10.76 -3.78 -6.48
N GLU A 36 10.43 -4.80 -5.68
CA GLU A 36 11.41 -5.79 -5.20
C GLU A 36 11.96 -6.65 -6.36
N LEU A 37 11.14 -6.90 -7.39
CA LEU A 37 11.59 -7.60 -8.59
C LEU A 37 12.61 -6.77 -9.38
N GLU A 38 12.40 -5.47 -9.55
CA GLU A 38 13.33 -4.55 -10.19
C GLU A 38 14.68 -4.52 -9.46
N GLU A 39 14.65 -4.41 -8.13
CA GLU A 39 15.86 -4.47 -7.30
C GLU A 39 16.59 -5.81 -7.45
N ASN A 40 15.85 -6.92 -7.45
CA ASN A 40 16.42 -8.26 -7.59
C ASN A 40 17.05 -8.48 -8.98
N ILE A 41 16.44 -7.96 -10.05
CA ILE A 41 16.97 -8.01 -11.40
C ILE A 41 18.27 -7.19 -11.49
N ASN A 42 18.30 -5.99 -10.93
CA ASN A 42 19.51 -5.17 -10.91
C ASN A 42 20.63 -5.84 -10.10
N ALA A 43 20.33 -6.41 -8.95
CA ALA A 43 21.31 -7.18 -8.17
C ALA A 43 21.86 -8.38 -8.91
N GLU A 44 21.01 -9.14 -9.67
CA GLU A 44 21.46 -10.28 -10.46
C GLU A 44 22.27 -9.84 -11.69
N LEU A 45 21.99 -8.67 -12.28
CA LEU A 45 22.79 -8.08 -13.35
C LEU A 45 24.20 -7.71 -12.87
N ASP A 46 24.32 -7.20 -11.63
CA ASP A 46 25.61 -6.88 -11.03
C ASP A 46 26.41 -8.14 -10.67
N ASP A 47 25.73 -9.20 -10.19
CA ASP A 47 26.35 -10.45 -9.77
C ASP A 47 26.75 -11.37 -10.94
N ASN A 48 26.05 -11.28 -12.06
CA ASN A 48 26.22 -12.22 -13.18
C ASN A 48 26.65 -11.53 -14.48
N PRO A 49 27.94 -11.52 -14.82
CA PRO A 49 28.45 -10.85 -16.02
C PRO A 49 27.98 -11.51 -17.35
N ALA A 50 27.32 -12.69 -17.29
CA ALA A 50 26.74 -13.33 -18.46
C ALA A 50 25.30 -12.84 -18.74
N LEU A 51 24.73 -11.98 -17.89
CA LEU A 51 23.41 -11.39 -18.04
C LEU A 51 23.56 -9.95 -18.52
N GLU A 52 22.90 -9.57 -19.60
CA GLU A 52 22.91 -8.23 -20.18
C GLU A 52 21.49 -7.70 -20.38
N LYS A 53 21.36 -6.37 -20.38
CA LYS A 53 20.13 -5.68 -20.79
C LYS A 53 20.04 -5.71 -22.31
N GLU A 54 18.85 -5.94 -22.83
CA GLU A 54 18.61 -5.80 -24.26
C GLU A 54 18.33 -4.32 -24.55
N ASP A 55 19.29 -3.64 -25.18
CA ASP A 55 19.10 -2.27 -25.64
C ASP A 55 18.13 -2.30 -26.83
N SER A 56 16.94 -1.77 -26.62
CA SER A 56 15.87 -1.70 -27.63
C SER A 56 16.20 -0.78 -28.83
N ASP A 57 17.29 -0.03 -28.75
CA ASP A 57 17.72 0.86 -29.83
C ASP A 57 18.43 0.15 -31.00
N MET A 58 18.88 -1.11 -30.81
CA MET A 58 19.56 -1.84 -31.90
C MET A 58 18.62 -2.65 -32.80
N THR A 59 17.36 -2.88 -32.42
CA THR A 59 16.45 -3.73 -33.20
C THR A 59 15.72 -2.99 -34.35
N LEU A 60 15.88 -1.67 -34.46
CA LEU A 60 15.38 -0.91 -35.61
C LEU A 60 16.36 -0.87 -36.80
N ALA A 61 17.61 -1.28 -36.62
CA ALA A 61 18.64 -1.25 -37.66
C ALA A 61 18.81 -2.57 -38.44
N GLU A 62 18.24 -3.70 -37.98
CA GLU A 62 18.44 -5.01 -38.66
C GLU A 62 17.31 -5.44 -39.60
N ASN A 63 16.25 -4.64 -39.78
CA ASN A 63 15.15 -4.99 -40.69
C ASN A 63 15.04 -4.13 -41.96
N GLU A 64 16.03 -3.28 -42.26
CA GLU A 64 16.12 -2.60 -43.55
C GLU A 64 17.48 -2.84 -44.22
N GLY A 65 17.62 -4.00 -44.86
CA GLY A 65 18.90 -4.23 -45.56
C GLY A 65 18.98 -5.50 -46.39
N GLU A 66 17.93 -5.90 -47.11
CA GLU A 66 18.08 -6.66 -48.35
C GLU A 66 17.48 -5.86 -49.50
N ASN A 67 18.23 -4.93 -50.01
CA ASN A 67 18.17 -4.56 -51.44
C ASN A 67 19.52 -3.91 -51.87
N ASP A 68 20.22 -4.72 -52.55
CA ASP A 68 21.16 -4.52 -53.64
C ASP A 68 21.27 -3.11 -54.23
N PHE A 69 22.46 -2.56 -54.37
CA PHE A 69 23.09 -1.96 -55.50
C PHE A 69 24.22 -0.94 -55.14
N SER A 70 25.41 -1.39 -55.42
CA SER A 70 26.51 -0.63 -56.11
C SER A 70 26.93 0.76 -55.64
N ASP A 71 28.18 0.77 -55.21
CA ASP A 71 29.25 1.64 -55.68
C ASP A 71 29.02 3.16 -55.66
N SER A 72 29.52 3.79 -54.61
CA SER A 72 30.31 5.05 -54.75
C SER A 72 31.12 5.33 -53.48
N GLU A 73 32.40 5.12 -53.59
CA GLU A 73 33.43 5.66 -52.69
C GLU A 73 33.39 7.19 -52.68
N ASP A 74 33.84 7.74 -51.56
CA ASP A 74 34.16 9.14 -51.29
C ASP A 74 33.00 10.08 -50.89
N ASN A 75 32.82 10.27 -49.52
CA ASN A 75 32.69 11.58 -48.90
C ASN A 75 32.23 11.60 -47.40
N ASP A 76 32.40 10.53 -46.64
CA ASP A 76 31.91 10.51 -45.22
C ASP A 76 32.93 10.98 -44.16
N ASP A 77 34.17 11.34 -44.54
CA ASP A 77 35.15 11.77 -43.54
C ASP A 77 35.11 13.28 -43.20
N PHE A 78 34.35 14.07 -43.95
CA PHE A 78 34.33 15.54 -43.74
C PHE A 78 33.18 15.98 -42.81
N ASP A 79 32.05 15.26 -42.78
CA ASP A 79 30.89 15.59 -41.91
C ASP A 79 31.13 15.16 -40.46
N SER A 80 31.85 14.06 -40.20
CA SER A 80 32.14 13.58 -38.85
C SER A 80 33.16 14.46 -38.08
N MET A 81 33.99 15.22 -38.78
CA MET A 81 34.89 16.20 -38.14
C MET A 81 34.13 17.47 -37.73
N ASN A 82 33.22 17.96 -38.57
CA ASN A 82 32.39 19.13 -38.24
C ASN A 82 31.48 18.91 -37.05
N GLU A 83 30.85 17.74 -36.93
CA GLU A 83 30.00 17.42 -35.75
C GLU A 83 30.80 17.31 -34.45
N LYS A 84 32.06 16.88 -34.50
CA LYS A 84 32.91 16.84 -33.30
C LYS A 84 33.38 18.22 -32.89
N GLU A 85 33.68 19.11 -33.84
CA GLU A 85 34.03 20.50 -33.54
C GLU A 85 32.82 21.27 -33.01
N GLU A 86 31.61 21.11 -33.61
CA GLU A 86 30.40 21.75 -33.10
C GLU A 86 30.00 21.26 -31.69
N ARG A 87 30.26 19.99 -31.36
CA ARG A 87 30.04 19.47 -29.99
C ARG A 87 31.07 19.97 -28.99
N GLN A 88 32.33 20.19 -29.41
CA GLN A 88 33.36 20.80 -28.57
C GLN A 88 33.09 22.27 -28.33
N ASP A 89 32.73 23.03 -29.36
CA ASP A 89 32.37 24.45 -29.24
C ASP A 89 31.11 24.65 -28.36
N ALA A 90 30.14 23.75 -28.45
CA ALA A 90 28.95 23.77 -27.57
C ALA A 90 29.31 23.43 -26.11
N LEU A 91 30.30 22.59 -25.88
CA LEU A 91 30.75 22.19 -24.55
C LEU A 91 31.61 23.28 -23.91
N ASP A 92 32.46 23.98 -24.70
CA ASP A 92 33.25 25.13 -24.25
C ASP A 92 32.35 26.34 -23.97
N ALA A 93 31.32 26.59 -24.78
CA ALA A 93 30.32 27.63 -24.51
C ALA A 93 29.48 27.33 -23.26
N ALA A 94 29.19 26.06 -22.97
CA ALA A 94 28.52 25.65 -21.75
C ALA A 94 29.40 25.81 -20.50
N LEU A 95 30.69 25.57 -20.63
CA LEU A 95 31.71 25.75 -19.56
C LEU A 95 31.96 27.22 -19.23
N GLU A 96 31.93 28.11 -20.23
CA GLU A 96 32.11 29.56 -20.05
C GLU A 96 30.94 30.20 -19.30
N ASN A 97 29.72 29.61 -19.42
CA ASN A 97 28.51 30.07 -18.71
C ASN A 97 28.36 29.57 -17.27
N ILE A 98 29.19 28.63 -16.80
CA ILE A 98 29.18 28.13 -15.42
C ILE A 98 29.78 29.14 -14.41
N GLY A 99 30.43 30.19 -14.91
CA GLY A 99 31.10 31.19 -14.08
C GLY A 99 30.34 32.50 -13.83
N SER A 100 29.14 32.69 -14.38
CA SER A 100 28.32 33.89 -14.12
C SER A 100 27.02 33.50 -13.41
N ASP A 101 26.98 33.79 -12.12
CA ASP A 101 25.74 33.80 -11.31
C ASP A 101 24.65 34.62 -12.02
N ASP A 102 23.43 34.10 -11.97
CA ASP A 102 22.16 34.79 -12.24
C ASP A 102 21.56 34.82 -13.66
N VAL A 103 21.65 33.79 -14.50
CA VAL A 103 20.58 33.63 -15.52
C VAL A 103 20.30 32.15 -15.81
N MET A 104 19.12 31.66 -15.43
CA MET A 104 18.60 30.36 -15.90
C MET A 104 18.47 30.35 -17.41
N PRO A 105 18.98 29.32 -18.13
CA PRO A 105 18.80 29.21 -19.58
C PRO A 105 17.33 28.96 -19.89
N GLN A 106 16.69 29.88 -20.59
CA GLN A 106 15.39 29.69 -21.18
C GLN A 106 15.48 28.69 -22.34
N THR A 107 15.02 27.46 -22.14
CA THR A 107 14.82 26.53 -23.25
C THR A 107 13.68 27.04 -24.13
N PRO A 108 13.87 27.16 -25.46
CA PRO A 108 12.78 27.52 -26.36
C PRO A 108 11.86 26.32 -26.55
N TYR A 109 10.84 26.19 -25.69
CA TYR A 109 9.72 25.32 -25.97
C TYR A 109 8.83 25.96 -27.02
N ALA A 110 8.67 25.26 -28.13
CA ALA A 110 7.69 25.59 -29.17
C ALA A 110 6.29 25.64 -28.56
N ASN A 111 5.62 26.78 -28.76
CA ASN A 111 4.23 26.98 -28.43
C ASN A 111 3.35 25.98 -29.19
N ASN A 112 2.84 24.98 -28.49
CA ASN A 112 1.56 24.38 -28.83
C ASN A 112 0.57 24.78 -27.73
N HIS A 113 -0.26 25.76 -28.04
CA HIS A 113 -1.45 26.09 -27.30
C HIS A 113 -2.45 24.93 -27.44
N ASP A 114 -2.49 24.08 -26.45
CA ASP A 114 -3.73 23.44 -26.03
C ASP A 114 -3.91 23.76 -24.57
N ASN A 115 -4.96 24.56 -24.30
CA ASN A 115 -5.43 24.92 -22.99
C ASN A 115 -5.93 23.66 -22.27
N ALA A 116 -5.04 22.96 -21.60
CA ALA A 116 -5.40 22.17 -20.44
C ALA A 116 -4.99 23.04 -19.24
N ASP A 117 -5.98 23.47 -18.47
CA ASP A 117 -5.78 24.09 -17.16
C ASP A 117 -4.96 23.11 -16.30
N TYR A 118 -3.64 23.23 -16.36
CA TYR A 118 -2.80 22.69 -15.28
C TYR A 118 -3.00 23.63 -14.09
N GLU A 119 -3.93 23.27 -13.21
CA GLU A 119 -3.88 23.77 -11.86
C GLU A 119 -2.50 23.39 -11.31
N GLU A 120 -1.60 24.39 -11.22
CA GLU A 120 -0.40 24.25 -10.42
C GLU A 120 -0.86 23.85 -9.01
N THR A 121 -0.61 22.59 -8.67
CA THR A 121 -0.78 22.14 -7.29
C THR A 121 0.24 22.92 -6.45
N VAL A 122 -0.22 24.03 -5.88
CA VAL A 122 0.53 24.77 -4.88
C VAL A 122 0.72 23.81 -3.71
N TYR A 123 1.92 23.26 -3.59
CA TYR A 123 2.34 22.58 -2.36
C TYR A 123 2.39 23.67 -1.27
N GLY A 124 1.26 23.89 -0.59
CA GLY A 124 1.26 24.69 0.62
C GLY A 124 2.17 24.02 1.66
N ASP A 125 2.91 24.83 2.41
CA ASP A 125 3.68 24.35 3.56
C ASP A 125 2.72 23.63 4.52
N THR A 126 2.73 22.30 4.45
CA THR A 126 1.90 21.45 5.30
C THR A 126 2.56 21.38 6.67
N THR A 127 2.20 22.32 7.53
CA THR A 127 2.66 22.31 8.93
C THR A 127 2.05 21.10 9.63
N SER A 128 2.89 20.22 10.14
CA SER A 128 2.45 19.01 10.82
C SER A 128 1.74 19.35 12.15
N PHE A 129 0.98 18.39 12.67
CA PHE A 129 0.39 18.50 14.02
C PHE A 129 1.45 18.83 15.10
N TYR A 130 2.62 18.22 14.98
CA TYR A 130 3.74 18.45 15.90
C TYR A 130 4.34 19.83 15.76
N ASP A 131 4.44 20.37 14.55
CA ASP A 131 4.98 21.72 14.31
C ASP A 131 4.07 22.80 14.91
N LYS A 132 2.75 22.65 14.77
CA LYS A 132 1.77 23.56 15.40
C LYS A 132 1.85 23.54 16.94
N LEU A 133 2.11 22.37 17.53
CA LEU A 133 2.33 22.29 18.98
C LEU A 133 3.66 22.89 19.41
N LYS A 134 4.72 22.74 18.61
CA LYS A 134 6.02 23.38 18.85
C LYS A 134 5.90 24.90 18.77
N GLU A 135 5.20 25.45 17.80
CA GLU A 135 4.92 26.90 17.74
C GLU A 135 4.20 27.40 18.99
N GLN A 136 3.21 26.66 19.50
CA GLN A 136 2.54 27.02 20.75
C GLN A 136 3.47 26.89 21.96
N MET A 137 4.35 25.91 21.99
CA MET A 137 5.34 25.74 23.04
C MET A 137 6.31 26.92 23.10
N ASP A 138 6.77 27.43 21.96
CA ASP A 138 7.68 28.57 21.86
C ASP A 138 7.05 29.86 22.37
N MET A 139 5.71 29.97 22.44
CA MET A 139 5.00 31.10 23.03
C MET A 139 4.97 31.04 24.56
N LEU A 140 5.31 29.92 25.19
CA LEU A 140 5.31 29.75 26.63
C LEU A 140 6.67 30.10 27.23
N THR A 141 6.68 30.72 28.41
CA THR A 141 7.91 30.99 29.17
C THR A 141 8.31 29.73 29.94
N LEU A 142 9.12 28.88 29.35
CA LEU A 142 9.60 27.65 29.94
C LEU A 142 11.09 27.75 30.27
N THR A 143 11.53 26.99 31.29
CA THR A 143 12.95 26.80 31.53
C THR A 143 13.52 25.79 30.54
N ASP A 144 14.84 25.81 30.29
CA ASP A 144 15.50 24.89 29.34
C ASP A 144 15.17 23.41 29.60
N LYS A 145 15.03 23.04 30.88
CA LYS A 145 14.63 21.68 31.28
C LYS A 145 13.17 21.39 30.93
N GLU A 146 12.27 22.30 31.25
CA GLU A 146 10.84 22.15 30.94
C GLU A 146 10.59 22.12 29.44
N HIS A 147 11.36 22.89 28.67
CA HIS A 147 11.32 22.88 27.22
C HIS A 147 11.68 21.50 26.65
N ALA A 148 12.79 20.92 27.09
CA ALA A 148 13.20 19.59 26.64
C ALA A 148 12.20 18.48 27.02
N VAL A 149 11.62 18.57 28.23
CA VAL A 149 10.56 17.63 28.67
C VAL A 149 9.28 17.82 27.83
N MET A 150 8.89 19.05 27.53
CA MET A 150 7.71 19.35 26.73
C MET A 150 7.87 18.84 25.30
N GLU A 151 9.03 19.07 24.68
CA GLU A 151 9.35 18.58 23.34
C GLU A 151 9.27 17.05 23.27
N TYR A 152 9.81 16.37 24.30
CA TYR A 152 9.73 14.93 24.41
C TYR A 152 8.28 14.43 24.58
N LEU A 153 7.48 15.10 25.41
CA LEU A 153 6.06 14.80 25.59
C LEU A 153 5.28 14.94 24.28
N ILE A 154 5.50 16.03 23.54
CA ILE A 154 4.89 16.27 22.23
C ILE A 154 5.24 15.13 21.26
N GLY A 155 6.51 14.70 21.19
CA GLY A 155 6.95 13.59 20.36
C GLY A 155 6.44 12.21 20.81
N SER A 156 5.97 12.09 22.06
CA SER A 156 5.41 10.85 22.62
C SER A 156 3.87 10.75 22.48
N LEU A 157 3.21 11.76 21.89
CA LEU A 157 1.78 11.72 21.63
C LEU A 157 1.46 10.77 20.48
N ASP A 158 0.33 10.07 20.59
CA ASP A 158 -0.26 9.30 19.49
C ASP A 158 -0.88 10.23 18.43
N ASP A 159 -1.19 9.69 17.25
CA ASP A 159 -1.95 10.38 16.18
C ASP A 159 -3.30 10.94 16.66
N ASP A 160 -3.87 10.34 17.70
CA ASP A 160 -5.10 10.80 18.33
C ASP A 160 -4.87 11.98 19.29
N GLY A 161 -3.62 12.34 19.58
CA GLY A 161 -3.21 13.39 20.54
C GLY A 161 -3.24 12.91 22.01
N LEU A 162 -3.25 11.61 22.26
CA LEU A 162 -3.28 11.01 23.59
C LEU A 162 -1.87 10.55 24.00
N LEU A 163 -1.56 10.67 25.30
CA LEU A 163 -0.32 10.16 25.90
C LEU A 163 -0.59 8.80 26.53
N ARG A 164 -0.21 7.72 25.82
CA ARG A 164 -0.43 6.36 26.33
C ARG A 164 0.71 5.83 27.18
N LYS A 165 1.89 6.47 27.12
CA LYS A 165 3.04 6.10 27.91
C LYS A 165 2.85 6.47 29.39
N ASP A 166 3.37 5.66 30.28
CA ASP A 166 3.40 5.93 31.70
C ASP A 166 4.48 6.98 32.05
N LEU A 167 4.21 7.85 33.04
CA LEU A 167 5.12 8.94 33.41
C LEU A 167 6.46 8.43 33.95
N GLY A 168 6.46 7.27 34.63
CA GLY A 168 7.68 6.62 35.10
C GLY A 168 8.57 6.21 33.92
N SER A 169 7.98 5.60 32.88
CA SER A 169 8.71 5.23 31.65
C SER A 169 9.27 6.44 30.92
N ILE A 170 8.55 7.54 30.92
CA ILE A 170 9.01 8.81 30.32
C ILE A 170 10.19 9.39 31.11
N SER A 171 10.15 9.33 32.45
CA SER A 171 11.28 9.75 33.32
C SER A 171 12.55 8.93 33.02
N ASP A 172 12.41 7.62 32.91
CA ASP A 172 13.53 6.72 32.59
C ASP A 172 14.07 6.97 31.18
N GLU A 173 13.20 7.16 30.20
CA GLU A 173 13.60 7.46 28.81
C GLU A 173 14.34 8.81 28.72
N LEU A 174 13.87 9.85 29.42
CA LEU A 174 14.54 11.17 29.48
C LEU A 174 15.94 11.08 30.12
N ALA A 175 16.07 10.29 31.18
CA ALA A 175 17.34 10.08 31.82
C ALA A 175 18.34 9.34 30.89
N ILE A 176 17.87 8.32 30.15
CA ILE A 176 18.72 7.50 29.28
C ILE A 176 19.12 8.20 28.00
N TYR A 177 18.15 8.82 27.30
CA TYR A 177 18.37 9.37 25.96
C TYR A 177 18.81 10.83 25.94
N HIS A 178 18.32 11.63 26.90
CA HIS A 178 18.60 13.07 26.97
C HIS A 178 19.50 13.47 28.14
N ASN A 179 19.84 12.52 29.00
CA ASN A 179 20.65 12.75 30.19
C ASN A 179 20.08 13.82 31.13
N ILE A 180 18.74 13.89 31.21
CA ILE A 180 17.99 14.84 32.02
C ILE A 180 17.24 14.07 33.10
N ASP A 181 17.68 14.25 34.36
CA ASP A 181 16.97 13.69 35.51
C ASP A 181 15.78 14.60 35.87
N VAL A 182 14.58 14.05 35.72
CA VAL A 182 13.31 14.72 36.02
C VAL A 182 12.40 13.81 36.82
N SER A 183 11.86 14.31 37.92
CA SER A 183 10.91 13.55 38.72
C SER A 183 9.52 13.49 38.04
N GLU A 184 8.74 12.43 38.32
CA GLU A 184 7.37 12.29 37.80
C GLU A 184 6.48 13.51 38.12
N THR A 185 6.71 14.15 39.29
CA THR A 185 5.97 15.37 39.69
C THR A 185 6.29 16.59 38.84
N GLU A 186 7.50 16.69 38.31
CA GLU A 186 7.90 17.74 37.38
C GLU A 186 7.33 17.47 35.99
N ILE A 187 7.36 16.21 35.53
CA ILE A 187 6.73 15.80 34.25
C ILE A 187 5.22 16.08 34.31
N GLU A 188 4.54 15.82 35.43
CA GLU A 188 3.11 16.09 35.60
C GLU A 188 2.77 17.58 35.51
N LYS A 189 3.65 18.46 36.01
CA LYS A 189 3.49 19.91 35.85
C LYS A 189 3.57 20.32 34.38
N VAL A 190 4.60 19.82 33.67
CA VAL A 190 4.77 20.10 32.23
C VAL A 190 3.61 19.53 31.43
N LEU A 191 3.13 18.33 31.77
CA LEU A 191 1.95 17.74 31.16
C LEU A 191 0.69 18.60 31.35
N THR A 192 0.51 19.19 32.53
CA THR A 192 -0.61 20.12 32.79
C THR A 192 -0.53 21.37 31.91
N MET A 193 0.68 21.87 31.63
CA MET A 193 0.90 22.97 30.69
C MET A 193 0.56 22.53 29.25
N LEU A 194 0.98 21.36 28.83
CA LEU A 194 0.64 20.77 27.52
C LEU A 194 -0.89 20.62 27.37
N GLN A 195 -1.59 20.15 28.40
CA GLN A 195 -3.04 20.01 28.41
C GLN A 195 -3.81 21.35 28.30
N SER A 196 -3.13 22.47 28.53
CA SER A 196 -3.71 23.81 28.35
C SER A 196 -3.63 24.35 26.93
N MET A 197 -2.83 23.69 26.05
CA MET A 197 -2.65 24.06 24.65
C MET A 197 -3.89 23.76 23.79
N ASP A 198 -3.88 24.23 22.57
CA ASP A 198 -4.92 23.98 21.56
C ASP A 198 -4.49 22.83 20.61
N PRO A 199 -5.40 21.88 20.33
CA PRO A 199 -6.80 21.72 20.71
C PRO A 199 -7.01 21.15 22.12
N ALA A 200 -8.19 21.46 22.69
CA ALA A 200 -8.57 20.99 24.01
C ALA A 200 -8.56 19.44 24.11
N GLY A 201 -7.93 18.92 25.17
CA GLY A 201 -7.87 17.47 25.41
C GLY A 201 -6.60 16.78 24.95
N ILE A 202 -5.62 17.52 24.40
CA ILE A 202 -4.28 17.00 24.09
C ILE A 202 -3.55 16.59 25.37
N GLY A 203 -2.70 15.57 25.28
CA GLY A 203 -1.91 15.08 26.41
C GLY A 203 -2.73 14.34 27.46
N ALA A 204 -3.95 13.94 27.16
CA ALA A 204 -4.76 13.12 28.04
C ALA A 204 -4.27 11.66 28.01
N ARG A 205 -4.25 10.98 29.17
CA ARG A 205 -3.84 9.58 29.31
C ARG A 205 -4.92 8.60 28.85
N SER A 206 -6.18 9.05 28.85
CA SER A 206 -7.35 8.25 28.47
C SER A 206 -8.40 9.11 27.78
N LEU A 207 -9.31 8.47 27.04
CA LEU A 207 -10.46 9.13 26.42
C LEU A 207 -11.33 9.83 27.48
N GLN A 208 -11.49 9.22 28.67
CA GLN A 208 -12.22 9.80 29.77
C GLN A 208 -11.61 11.13 30.22
N GLU A 209 -10.30 11.18 30.39
CA GLU A 209 -9.56 12.38 30.76
C GLU A 209 -9.63 13.46 29.65
N CYS A 210 -9.51 13.04 28.38
CA CYS A 210 -9.64 13.93 27.23
C CYS A 210 -10.97 14.68 27.24
N LEU A 211 -12.10 13.97 27.43
CA LEU A 211 -13.41 14.57 27.49
C LEU A 211 -13.58 15.47 28.73
N LEU A 212 -13.02 15.07 29.87
CA LEU A 212 -13.01 15.90 31.08
C LEU A 212 -12.23 17.22 30.90
N LEU A 213 -11.09 17.18 30.24
CA LEU A 213 -10.29 18.37 29.93
C LEU A 213 -11.05 19.33 29.02
N GLN A 214 -11.74 18.82 28.00
CA GLN A 214 -12.60 19.63 27.11
C GLN A 214 -13.74 20.29 27.88
N VAL A 215 -14.43 19.57 28.75
CA VAL A 215 -15.49 20.14 29.58
C VAL A 215 -14.95 21.20 30.53
N LYS A 216 -13.77 20.98 31.14
CA LYS A 216 -13.11 21.99 31.97
C LYS A 216 -12.76 23.28 31.20
N ARG A 217 -12.30 23.12 29.93
CA ARG A 217 -12.00 24.25 29.05
C ARG A 217 -13.27 25.03 28.67
N MET A 218 -14.35 24.31 28.27
CA MET A 218 -15.65 24.92 27.99
C MET A 218 -16.18 25.72 29.21
N ARG A 219 -15.87 25.23 30.43
CA ARG A 219 -16.23 25.97 31.68
C ARG A 219 -15.44 27.26 31.86
N ARG A 220 -14.17 27.31 31.42
CA ARG A 220 -13.31 28.50 31.48
C ARG A 220 -13.71 29.53 30.41
N GLU A 221 -14.05 29.10 29.22
CA GLU A 221 -14.42 29.93 28.09
C GLU A 221 -15.81 30.58 28.27
N GLY A 222 -16.68 29.96 29.06
CA GLY A 222 -18.05 30.46 29.28
C GLY A 222 -18.96 30.15 28.08
N GLY A 223 -20.22 30.59 28.16
CA GLY A 223 -21.19 30.40 27.06
C GLY A 223 -22.10 29.19 27.21
N HIS A 224 -21.80 28.27 28.12
CA HIS A 224 -22.63 27.10 28.40
C HIS A 224 -23.26 27.20 29.82
N SER A 225 -24.42 26.56 29.98
CA SER A 225 -25.07 26.51 31.29
C SER A 225 -24.19 25.77 32.32
N PRO A 226 -23.85 26.37 33.48
CA PRO A 226 -22.98 25.74 34.48
C PRO A 226 -23.53 24.40 34.98
N ARG A 227 -24.85 24.27 35.09
CA ARG A 227 -25.49 23.01 35.50
C ARG A 227 -25.29 21.90 34.47
N LEU A 228 -25.30 22.24 33.20
CA LEU A 228 -25.09 21.25 32.12
C LEU A 228 -23.66 20.74 32.16
N LEU A 229 -22.66 21.60 32.33
CA LEU A 229 -21.25 21.22 32.44
C LEU A 229 -20.97 20.38 33.69
N GLU A 230 -21.62 20.66 34.83
CA GLU A 230 -21.52 19.84 36.04
C GLU A 230 -22.08 18.44 35.81
N VAL A 231 -23.21 18.32 35.12
CA VAL A 231 -23.78 16.99 34.80
C VAL A 231 -22.86 16.22 33.82
N MET A 232 -22.31 16.89 32.81
CA MET A 232 -21.33 16.26 31.90
C MET A 232 -20.09 15.77 32.66
N GLU A 233 -19.55 16.60 33.56
CA GLU A 233 -18.39 16.20 34.37
C GLU A 233 -18.70 14.99 35.26
N ARG A 234 -19.88 14.93 35.86
CA ARG A 234 -20.33 13.78 36.66
C ARG A 234 -20.55 12.53 35.82
N ILE A 235 -21.11 12.64 34.61
CA ILE A 235 -21.24 11.52 33.68
C ILE A 235 -19.89 10.93 33.34
N PHE A 236 -18.90 11.75 33.01
CA PHE A 236 -17.57 11.27 32.65
C PHE A 236 -16.79 10.75 33.85
N LYS A 237 -17.00 11.23 35.07
CA LYS A 237 -16.33 10.72 36.28
C LYS A 237 -16.97 9.43 36.83
N GLU A 238 -18.30 9.41 36.95
CA GLU A 238 -19.01 8.38 37.71
C GLU A 238 -19.68 7.33 36.82
N CYS A 239 -20.10 7.71 35.61
CA CYS A 239 -20.94 6.89 34.73
C CYS A 239 -20.29 6.55 33.39
N PHE A 240 -18.95 6.64 33.27
CA PHE A 240 -18.24 6.49 31.99
C PHE A 240 -18.52 5.18 31.29
N GLU A 241 -18.58 4.04 32.00
CA GLU A 241 -18.92 2.74 31.39
C GLU A 241 -20.35 2.70 30.85
N ALA A 242 -21.30 3.29 31.57
CA ALA A 242 -22.68 3.36 31.11
C ALA A 242 -22.80 4.28 29.88
N PHE A 243 -22.03 5.34 29.84
CA PHE A 243 -21.91 6.25 28.70
C PHE A 243 -21.33 5.55 27.46
N THR A 244 -20.20 4.86 27.59
CA THR A 244 -19.56 4.12 26.49
C THR A 244 -20.50 3.04 25.89
N LYS A 245 -21.30 2.40 26.75
CA LYS A 245 -22.30 1.41 26.34
C LYS A 245 -23.62 2.04 25.88
N LYS A 246 -23.73 3.37 25.81
CA LYS A 246 -24.97 4.13 25.49
C LYS A 246 -26.18 3.74 26.36
N HIS A 247 -25.97 3.49 27.65
CA HIS A 247 -27.04 3.15 28.61
C HIS A 247 -27.64 4.43 29.21
N TRP A 248 -28.28 5.24 28.40
CA TRP A 248 -28.86 6.51 28.83
C TRP A 248 -29.95 6.34 29.90
N ASP A 249 -30.72 5.25 29.87
CA ASP A 249 -31.72 4.93 30.86
C ASP A 249 -31.11 4.77 32.28
N LYS A 250 -29.92 4.15 32.38
CA LYS A 250 -29.20 4.04 33.65
C LYS A 250 -28.66 5.38 34.13
N ILE A 251 -28.08 6.17 33.22
CA ILE A 251 -27.56 7.51 33.53
C ILE A 251 -28.70 8.42 34.00
N LYS A 252 -29.88 8.34 33.33
CA LYS A 252 -31.09 9.10 33.71
C LYS A 252 -31.54 8.77 35.13
N LEU A 253 -31.60 7.48 35.47
CA LEU A 253 -31.99 7.04 36.82
C LEU A 253 -30.96 7.44 37.88
N GLN A 254 -29.67 7.33 37.57
CA GLN A 254 -28.61 7.59 38.55
C GLN A 254 -28.44 9.10 38.83
N LEU A 255 -28.65 9.93 37.84
CA LEU A 255 -28.48 11.39 37.95
C LEU A 255 -29.81 12.15 38.10
N GLY A 256 -30.96 11.47 38.02
CA GLY A 256 -32.28 12.09 38.17
C GLY A 256 -32.66 13.08 37.09
N LEU A 257 -32.26 12.83 35.83
CA LEU A 257 -32.44 13.73 34.70
C LEU A 257 -33.79 13.57 34.01
N SER A 258 -34.35 14.64 33.45
CA SER A 258 -35.51 14.56 32.56
C SER A 258 -35.10 14.18 31.13
N ASP A 259 -36.07 13.70 30.32
CA ASP A 259 -35.80 13.29 28.92
C ASP A 259 -35.28 14.45 28.08
N THR A 260 -35.83 15.66 28.25
CA THR A 260 -35.36 16.88 27.57
C THR A 260 -33.94 17.28 27.95
N GLN A 261 -33.54 17.03 29.20
CA GLN A 261 -32.16 17.27 29.65
C GLN A 261 -31.19 16.24 29.06
N VAL A 262 -31.60 14.99 28.93
CA VAL A 262 -30.78 13.94 28.30
C VAL A 262 -30.56 14.25 26.82
N GLU A 263 -31.57 14.72 26.09
CA GLU A 263 -31.42 15.11 24.68
C GLU A 263 -30.47 16.30 24.50
N THR A 264 -30.58 17.32 25.35
CA THR A 264 -29.66 18.47 25.29
C THR A 264 -28.25 18.06 25.63
N LEU A 265 -28.05 17.19 26.63
CA LEU A 265 -26.77 16.61 27.00
C LEU A 265 -26.14 15.82 25.87
N GLN A 266 -26.89 14.95 25.21
CA GLN A 266 -26.43 14.19 24.07
C GLN A 266 -25.96 15.09 22.93
N ARG A 267 -26.69 16.17 22.66
CA ARG A 267 -26.33 17.15 21.62
C ARG A 267 -25.01 17.84 21.92
N GLU A 268 -24.78 18.24 23.18
CA GLU A 268 -23.55 18.90 23.59
C GLU A 268 -22.36 17.94 23.65
N ILE A 269 -22.56 16.70 24.13
CA ILE A 269 -21.52 15.67 24.15
C ILE A 269 -21.06 15.31 22.72
N ARG A 270 -21.98 15.31 21.73
CA ARG A 270 -21.60 15.05 20.31
C ARG A 270 -20.71 16.13 19.71
N LYS A 271 -20.65 17.33 20.29
CA LYS A 271 -19.74 18.39 19.85
C LYS A 271 -18.31 18.22 20.35
N LEU A 272 -18.11 17.36 21.37
CA LEU A 272 -16.78 17.09 21.89
C LEU A 272 -15.98 16.26 20.88
N ASN A 273 -14.68 16.53 20.79
CA ASN A 273 -13.77 15.82 19.90
C ASN A 273 -13.07 14.68 20.64
N PRO A 274 -13.34 13.39 20.31
CA PRO A 274 -12.69 12.26 20.95
C PRO A 274 -11.22 12.06 20.52
N LYS A 275 -10.80 12.73 19.41
CA LYS A 275 -9.47 12.61 18.81
C LYS A 275 -8.92 14.00 18.47
N PRO A 276 -8.40 14.73 19.46
CA PRO A 276 -7.94 16.10 19.24
C PRO A 276 -6.78 16.20 18.25
N GLY A 277 -5.85 15.22 18.22
CA GLY A 277 -4.74 15.19 17.29
C GLY A 277 -5.17 15.15 15.83
N ALA A 278 -6.23 14.41 15.52
CA ALA A 278 -6.73 14.30 14.15
C ALA A 278 -7.34 15.60 13.59
N SER A 279 -7.70 16.58 14.44
CA SER A 279 -8.27 17.87 14.01
C SER A 279 -7.20 18.86 13.55
N LEU A 280 -5.97 18.72 14.02
CA LEU A 280 -4.82 19.56 13.66
C LEU A 280 -3.96 18.93 12.56
N GLY A 281 -3.96 17.60 12.50
CA GLY A 281 -3.25 16.85 11.45
C GLY A 281 -4.00 16.94 10.14
N GLU A 282 -3.33 17.35 9.08
CA GLU A 282 -3.88 17.23 7.74
C GLU A 282 -4.09 15.75 7.41
N THR A 283 -5.28 15.44 6.92
CA THR A 283 -5.62 14.11 6.41
C THR A 283 -4.83 13.77 5.15
N GLU A 284 -4.22 14.74 4.50
CA GLU A 284 -3.43 14.59 3.27
C GLU A 284 -1.99 14.12 3.50
N GLY A 285 -1.41 14.30 4.69
CA GLY A 285 -0.04 13.86 5.01
C GLY A 285 0.11 12.42 5.50
N ARG A 286 -0.98 11.69 5.71
CA ARG A 286 -0.87 10.25 6.01
C ARG A 286 -0.30 9.57 4.79
N ASN A 287 0.88 8.94 4.97
CA ASN A 287 1.48 8.03 4.01
C ASN A 287 0.40 7.12 3.40
N MET A 288 -0.28 7.62 2.37
CA MET A 288 -0.99 6.74 1.47
C MET A 288 0.09 5.90 0.82
N GLN A 289 0.27 4.68 1.29
CA GLN A 289 1.13 3.73 0.61
C GLN A 289 0.71 3.73 -0.84
N GLN A 290 1.52 4.33 -1.68
CA GLN A 290 1.27 4.36 -3.12
C GLN A 290 1.36 2.91 -3.60
N ILE A 291 0.21 2.32 -3.88
CA ILE A 291 0.13 0.95 -4.35
C ILE A 291 0.41 0.98 -5.84
N THR A 292 1.57 0.45 -6.25
CA THR A 292 1.86 0.21 -7.67
C THR A 292 1.06 -1.02 -8.12
N PRO A 293 0.14 -0.89 -9.09
CA PRO A 293 -0.62 -2.02 -9.59
C PRO A 293 0.25 -2.92 -10.47
N ASP A 294 0.09 -4.24 -10.35
CA ASP A 294 0.74 -5.21 -11.22
C ASP A 294 0.00 -5.38 -12.56
N PHE A 295 -1.32 -5.15 -12.56
CA PHE A 295 -2.17 -5.28 -13.73
C PHE A 295 -2.97 -3.99 -13.97
N ILE A 296 -3.04 -3.59 -15.22
CA ILE A 296 -3.88 -2.48 -15.67
C ILE A 296 -4.97 -3.09 -16.55
N VAL A 297 -6.22 -2.91 -16.16
CA VAL A 297 -7.39 -3.44 -16.85
C VAL A 297 -8.19 -2.29 -17.42
N ASP A 298 -8.27 -2.24 -18.74
CA ASP A 298 -9.02 -1.24 -19.48
C ASP A 298 -10.32 -1.84 -20.04
N THR A 299 -11.41 -1.12 -19.89
CA THR A 299 -12.70 -1.50 -20.43
C THR A 299 -13.08 -0.49 -21.51
N ALA A 300 -13.16 -0.97 -22.74
CA ALA A 300 -13.62 -0.14 -23.87
C ALA A 300 -15.13 0.11 -23.77
N ASP A 301 -15.60 1.16 -24.41
CA ASP A 301 -17.03 1.53 -24.44
C ASP A 301 -17.91 0.44 -25.08
N ASP A 302 -17.32 -0.43 -25.90
CA ASP A 302 -17.98 -1.61 -26.47
C ASP A 302 -18.16 -2.77 -25.45
N GLY A 303 -17.74 -2.59 -24.20
CA GLY A 303 -17.77 -3.63 -23.17
C GLY A 303 -16.71 -4.73 -23.35
N THR A 304 -15.73 -4.52 -24.23
CA THR A 304 -14.55 -5.40 -24.32
C THR A 304 -13.56 -5.05 -23.22
N VAL A 305 -13.12 -6.08 -22.48
CA VAL A 305 -12.15 -5.92 -21.41
C VAL A 305 -10.79 -6.38 -21.90
N SER A 306 -9.83 -5.45 -21.94
CA SER A 306 -8.42 -5.71 -22.22
C SER A 306 -7.62 -5.54 -20.95
N PHE A 307 -6.48 -6.19 -20.85
CA PHE A 307 -5.56 -6.00 -19.72
C PHE A 307 -4.11 -5.99 -20.20
N SER A 308 -3.30 -5.25 -19.52
CA SER A 308 -1.85 -5.22 -19.66
C SER A 308 -1.17 -5.52 -18.32
N LEU A 309 -0.02 -6.18 -18.38
CA LEU A 309 0.83 -6.36 -17.22
C LEU A 309 1.70 -5.12 -17.07
N ASN A 310 1.77 -4.57 -15.89
CA ASN A 310 2.69 -3.47 -15.61
C ASN A 310 4.12 -4.03 -15.58
N HIS A 311 4.95 -3.54 -16.47
CA HIS A 311 6.34 -3.96 -16.59
C HIS A 311 7.29 -3.14 -15.73
N GLY A 312 6.86 -1.96 -15.23
CA GLY A 312 7.76 -1.04 -14.56
C GLY A 312 8.98 -0.70 -15.42
N ASN A 313 10.12 -0.53 -14.78
CA ASN A 313 11.42 -0.30 -15.41
C ASN A 313 12.23 -1.59 -15.64
N ILE A 314 11.53 -2.73 -15.82
CA ILE A 314 12.21 -4.01 -16.04
C ILE A 314 12.74 -4.06 -17.47
N PRO A 315 14.07 -4.06 -17.68
CA PRO A 315 14.65 -4.22 -19.00
C PRO A 315 14.43 -5.65 -19.52
N ASP A 316 14.30 -5.81 -20.82
CA ASP A 316 14.38 -7.12 -21.40
C ASP A 316 15.79 -7.67 -21.23
N LEU A 317 15.87 -8.96 -20.80
CA LEU A 317 17.11 -9.59 -20.42
C LEU A 317 17.57 -10.56 -21.51
N LYS A 318 18.86 -10.50 -21.87
CA LYS A 318 19.51 -11.46 -22.77
C LYS A 318 20.79 -12.01 -22.14
N VAL A 319 21.19 -13.17 -22.65
CA VAL A 319 22.50 -13.74 -22.30
C VAL A 319 23.56 -13.10 -23.19
N SER A 320 24.64 -12.66 -22.59
CA SER A 320 25.76 -12.05 -23.32
C SER A 320 26.28 -12.94 -24.45
N PRO A 321 26.30 -12.45 -25.69
CA PRO A 321 26.79 -13.21 -26.82
C PRO A 321 28.26 -13.62 -26.67
N SER A 322 29.10 -12.78 -26.04
CA SER A 322 30.51 -13.08 -25.80
C SER A 322 30.72 -14.32 -24.94
N PHE A 323 29.88 -14.52 -23.89
CA PHE A 323 29.93 -15.70 -23.05
C PHE A 323 29.38 -16.96 -23.76
N THR A 324 28.37 -16.82 -24.61
CA THR A 324 27.84 -17.94 -25.40
C THR A 324 28.82 -18.40 -26.45
N GLU A 325 29.43 -17.47 -27.19
CA GLU A 325 30.49 -17.80 -28.17
C GLU A 325 31.71 -18.47 -27.50
N MET A 326 32.11 -17.97 -26.32
CA MET A 326 33.19 -18.58 -25.56
C MET A 326 32.87 -20.04 -25.19
N VAL A 327 31.64 -20.33 -24.73
CA VAL A 327 31.19 -21.67 -24.38
C VAL A 327 31.13 -22.56 -25.63
N ASP A 328 30.66 -22.05 -26.78
CA ASP A 328 30.53 -22.78 -28.03
C ASP A 328 31.89 -23.03 -28.70
N ALA A 329 32.81 -22.07 -28.73
CA ALA A 329 34.16 -22.19 -29.21
C ALA A 329 34.94 -23.31 -28.46
N TYR A 330 34.74 -23.35 -27.14
CA TYR A 330 35.35 -24.38 -26.32
C TYR A 330 34.67 -25.75 -26.47
N ARG A 331 33.38 -25.81 -26.79
CA ARG A 331 32.67 -27.06 -27.08
C ARG A 331 33.22 -27.78 -28.30
N ASN A 332 33.70 -26.98 -29.27
CA ASN A 332 34.27 -27.49 -30.53
C ASN A 332 35.75 -27.88 -30.40
N ASN A 333 36.53 -27.27 -29.50
CA ASN A 333 37.96 -27.50 -29.29
C ASN A 333 38.25 -28.26 -27.99
N LYS A 334 37.97 -29.57 -27.95
CA LYS A 334 38.17 -30.42 -26.75
C LYS A 334 39.60 -30.88 -26.52
N GLU A 335 40.47 -30.86 -27.54
CA GLU A 335 41.81 -31.45 -27.48
C GLU A 335 42.87 -30.33 -27.34
N GLY A 336 43.59 -30.32 -26.20
CA GLY A 336 44.75 -29.41 -26.00
C GLY A 336 44.58 -28.28 -24.98
N MET A 337 43.51 -28.26 -24.21
CA MET A 337 43.26 -27.17 -23.25
C MET A 337 44.16 -27.17 -22.02
N SER A 338 44.68 -25.98 -21.67
CA SER A 338 45.37 -25.74 -20.40
C SER A 338 44.39 -25.89 -19.22
N ARG A 339 44.92 -26.18 -18.03
CA ARG A 339 44.12 -26.31 -16.80
C ARG A 339 43.32 -25.00 -16.50
N GLN A 340 43.94 -23.84 -16.70
CA GLN A 340 43.30 -22.53 -16.51
C GLN A 340 42.14 -22.31 -17.49
N ALA A 341 42.28 -22.73 -18.75
CA ALA A 341 41.21 -22.62 -19.74
C ALA A 341 40.00 -23.51 -19.38
N LYS A 342 40.21 -24.66 -18.77
CA LYS A 342 39.13 -25.56 -18.31
C LYS A 342 38.39 -24.94 -17.10
N GLU A 343 39.09 -24.31 -16.19
CA GLU A 343 38.48 -23.62 -15.03
C GLU A 343 37.66 -22.44 -15.49
N ALA A 344 38.17 -21.60 -16.41
CA ALA A 344 37.44 -20.50 -17.00
C ALA A 344 36.18 -20.93 -17.76
N LEU A 345 36.25 -22.06 -18.48
CA LEU A 345 35.09 -22.63 -19.16
C LEU A 345 34.02 -23.10 -18.20
N LEU A 346 34.39 -23.77 -17.10
CA LEU A 346 33.44 -24.22 -16.09
C LEU A 346 32.73 -23.00 -15.47
N TYR A 347 33.47 -21.96 -15.16
CA TYR A 347 32.92 -20.69 -14.65
C TYR A 347 31.95 -20.04 -15.64
N ALA A 348 32.36 -19.88 -16.91
CA ALA A 348 31.51 -19.29 -17.95
C ALA A 348 30.23 -20.14 -18.15
N LYS A 349 30.33 -21.46 -18.19
CA LYS A 349 29.17 -22.33 -18.32
C LYS A 349 28.22 -22.24 -17.14
N GLU A 350 28.74 -22.14 -15.93
CA GLU A 350 27.92 -21.97 -14.71
C GLU A 350 27.17 -20.62 -14.74
N LYS A 351 27.85 -19.52 -15.09
CA LYS A 351 27.26 -18.19 -15.18
C LYS A 351 26.21 -18.11 -16.29
N VAL A 352 26.48 -18.67 -17.47
CA VAL A 352 25.49 -18.75 -18.56
C VAL A 352 24.26 -19.59 -18.15
N ALA A 353 24.47 -20.74 -17.51
CA ALA A 353 23.37 -21.58 -17.04
C ALA A 353 22.51 -20.85 -15.96
N LYS A 354 23.15 -20.07 -15.07
CA LYS A 354 22.46 -19.25 -14.06
C LYS A 354 21.65 -18.12 -14.75
N ALA A 355 22.24 -17.41 -15.72
CA ALA A 355 21.58 -16.37 -16.50
C ALA A 355 20.37 -16.91 -17.26
N GLN A 356 20.52 -18.03 -17.98
CA GLN A 356 19.42 -18.67 -18.69
C GLN A 356 18.29 -19.09 -17.75
N GLY A 357 18.62 -19.70 -16.61
CA GLY A 357 17.64 -20.10 -15.61
C GLY A 357 16.87 -18.92 -15.00
N PHE A 358 17.55 -17.79 -14.82
CA PHE A 358 16.93 -16.55 -14.32
C PHE A 358 15.98 -15.92 -15.35
N ILE A 359 16.42 -15.79 -16.61
CA ILE A 359 15.60 -15.28 -17.72
C ILE A 359 14.34 -16.14 -17.89
N GLU A 360 14.51 -17.47 -17.86
CA GLU A 360 13.38 -18.40 -17.98
C GLU A 360 12.39 -18.26 -16.82
N ALA A 361 12.89 -18.07 -15.60
CA ALA A 361 12.05 -17.85 -14.42
C ALA A 361 11.26 -16.51 -14.50
N VAL A 362 11.87 -15.43 -15.00
CA VAL A 362 11.19 -14.15 -15.24
C VAL A 362 10.13 -14.28 -16.32
N LYS A 363 10.44 -14.95 -17.43
CA LYS A 363 9.46 -15.22 -18.51
C LYS A 363 8.29 -16.07 -18.01
N GLN A 364 8.57 -17.10 -17.23
CA GLN A 364 7.54 -17.97 -16.66
C GLN A 364 6.66 -17.21 -15.65
N ARG A 365 7.25 -16.33 -14.80
CA ARG A 365 6.47 -15.42 -13.95
C ARG A 365 5.49 -14.61 -14.79
N ARG A 366 5.95 -13.95 -15.84
CA ARG A 366 5.11 -13.12 -16.74
C ARG A 366 3.97 -13.95 -17.33
N GLN A 367 4.28 -15.14 -17.84
CA GLN A 367 3.27 -16.05 -18.40
C GLN A 367 2.23 -16.49 -17.35
N THR A 368 2.68 -16.87 -16.14
CA THR A 368 1.80 -17.30 -15.05
C THR A 368 0.85 -16.17 -14.62
N LEU A 369 1.36 -14.94 -14.46
CA LEU A 369 0.58 -13.76 -14.13
C LEU A 369 -0.47 -13.47 -15.21
N THR A 370 -0.07 -13.50 -16.48
CA THR A 370 -0.96 -13.27 -17.63
C THR A 370 -2.10 -14.30 -17.69
N LEU A 371 -1.79 -15.58 -17.58
CA LEU A 371 -2.78 -16.66 -17.59
C LEU A 371 -3.76 -16.55 -16.41
N THR A 372 -3.26 -16.24 -15.23
CA THR A 372 -4.11 -16.08 -14.03
C THR A 372 -5.06 -14.92 -14.20
N MET A 373 -4.57 -13.74 -14.63
CA MET A 373 -5.42 -12.56 -14.83
C MET A 373 -6.46 -12.77 -15.94
N GLN A 374 -6.07 -13.39 -17.04
CA GLN A 374 -6.99 -13.74 -18.12
C GLN A 374 -8.13 -14.65 -17.64
N ALA A 375 -7.82 -15.64 -16.81
CA ALA A 375 -8.82 -16.53 -16.24
C ALA A 375 -9.76 -15.80 -15.28
N ILE A 376 -9.25 -14.87 -14.44
CA ILE A 376 -10.05 -14.05 -13.54
C ILE A 376 -10.98 -13.13 -14.33
N ILE A 377 -10.50 -12.41 -15.34
CA ILE A 377 -11.31 -11.53 -16.19
C ILE A 377 -12.41 -12.32 -16.89
N ALA A 378 -12.09 -13.49 -17.45
CA ALA A 378 -13.09 -14.33 -18.13
C ALA A 378 -14.17 -14.84 -17.17
N TRP A 379 -13.86 -15.02 -15.86
CA TRP A 379 -14.83 -15.44 -14.84
C TRP A 379 -15.70 -14.28 -14.36
N GLN A 380 -15.06 -13.12 -14.07
CA GLN A 380 -15.69 -11.93 -13.50
C GLN A 380 -16.03 -10.86 -14.55
N LYS A 381 -16.29 -11.26 -15.80
CA LYS A 381 -16.47 -10.34 -16.93
C LYS A 381 -17.47 -9.22 -16.65
N LYS A 382 -18.60 -9.51 -15.98
CA LYS A 382 -19.61 -8.52 -15.64
C LYS A 382 -19.09 -7.41 -14.71
N PHE A 383 -18.33 -7.79 -13.66
CA PHE A 383 -17.75 -6.82 -12.76
C PHE A 383 -16.81 -5.85 -13.49
N PHE A 384 -15.96 -6.37 -14.39
CA PHE A 384 -15.04 -5.52 -15.15
C PHE A 384 -15.75 -4.61 -16.15
N GLN A 385 -16.98 -4.96 -16.58
CA GLN A 385 -17.78 -4.14 -17.46
C GLN A 385 -18.54 -3.02 -16.73
N ASP A 386 -19.23 -3.36 -15.64
CA ASP A 386 -20.19 -2.48 -14.96
C ASP A 386 -19.63 -1.86 -13.67
N GLY A 387 -18.60 -2.45 -13.08
CA GLY A 387 -17.98 -1.98 -11.83
C GLY A 387 -18.80 -2.27 -10.58
N ASP A 388 -19.93 -2.95 -10.67
CA ASP A 388 -20.78 -3.24 -9.52
C ASP A 388 -20.28 -4.47 -8.76
N GLU A 389 -19.98 -4.29 -7.47
CA GLU A 389 -19.55 -5.38 -6.57
C GLU A 389 -20.64 -6.47 -6.40
N SER A 390 -21.90 -6.15 -6.64
CA SER A 390 -23.01 -7.10 -6.53
C SER A 390 -23.02 -8.13 -7.67
N ASP A 391 -22.34 -7.85 -8.79
CA ASP A 391 -22.24 -8.73 -9.95
C ASP A 391 -21.09 -9.72 -9.87
N LEU A 392 -20.28 -9.66 -8.79
CA LEU A 392 -19.22 -10.62 -8.54
C LEU A 392 -19.77 -12.03 -8.36
N ARG A 393 -19.33 -12.94 -9.22
CA ARG A 393 -19.64 -14.37 -9.12
C ARG A 393 -18.77 -15.03 -8.06
N PRO A 394 -19.27 -16.02 -7.30
CA PRO A 394 -18.43 -16.80 -6.42
C PRO A 394 -17.33 -17.49 -7.21
N MET A 395 -16.10 -17.43 -6.72
CA MET A 395 -14.90 -17.97 -7.36
C MET A 395 -13.92 -18.41 -6.29
N ILE A 396 -13.51 -19.66 -6.36
CA ILE A 396 -12.48 -20.21 -5.49
C ILE A 396 -11.17 -20.42 -6.25
N LEU A 397 -10.05 -20.53 -5.52
CA LEU A 397 -8.72 -20.73 -6.14
C LEU A 397 -8.67 -21.96 -7.04
N LYS A 398 -9.42 -23.00 -6.69
CA LYS A 398 -9.48 -24.25 -7.46
C LYS A 398 -10.08 -24.04 -8.85
N ASP A 399 -11.11 -23.18 -8.99
CA ASP A 399 -11.77 -22.92 -10.28
C ASP A 399 -10.81 -22.30 -11.28
N ILE A 400 -9.93 -21.42 -10.80
CA ILE A 400 -8.87 -20.82 -11.61
C ILE A 400 -7.76 -21.83 -11.89
N ALA A 401 -7.40 -22.68 -10.92
CA ALA A 401 -6.42 -23.76 -11.11
C ALA A 401 -6.85 -24.73 -12.21
N ASP A 402 -8.09 -25.19 -12.18
CA ASP A 402 -8.65 -26.11 -13.17
C ASP A 402 -8.71 -25.46 -14.57
N LYS A 403 -8.93 -24.14 -14.65
CA LYS A 403 -9.01 -23.40 -15.90
C LYS A 403 -7.64 -23.07 -16.52
N THR A 404 -6.65 -22.77 -15.69
CA THR A 404 -5.30 -22.39 -16.14
C THR A 404 -4.34 -23.58 -16.24
N GLY A 405 -4.68 -24.71 -15.62
CA GLY A 405 -3.79 -25.87 -15.48
C GLY A 405 -2.62 -25.64 -14.51
N LEU A 406 -2.68 -24.58 -13.69
CA LEU A 406 -1.68 -24.25 -12.68
C LEU A 406 -2.04 -24.87 -11.34
N ASP A 407 -1.04 -25.03 -10.47
CA ASP A 407 -1.27 -25.52 -9.11
C ASP A 407 -1.98 -24.46 -8.25
N ILE A 408 -2.87 -24.88 -7.35
CA ILE A 408 -3.61 -24.03 -6.43
C ILE A 408 -2.68 -23.18 -5.58
N SER A 409 -1.54 -23.74 -5.16
CA SER A 409 -0.51 -23.02 -4.40
C SER A 409 0.07 -21.84 -5.18
N THR A 410 0.29 -21.99 -6.48
CA THR A 410 0.80 -20.95 -7.38
C THR A 410 -0.21 -19.79 -7.50
N ILE A 411 -1.49 -20.10 -7.71
CA ILE A 411 -2.55 -19.10 -7.81
C ILE A 411 -2.72 -18.36 -6.48
N SER A 412 -2.63 -19.08 -5.35
CA SER A 412 -2.68 -18.46 -4.02
C SER A 412 -1.56 -17.45 -3.82
N ARG A 413 -0.34 -17.75 -4.24
CA ARG A 413 0.82 -16.84 -4.16
C ARG A 413 0.66 -15.63 -5.05
N VAL A 414 0.18 -15.82 -6.28
CA VAL A 414 -0.13 -14.72 -7.20
C VAL A 414 -1.22 -13.80 -6.63
N SER A 415 -2.26 -14.35 -6.01
CA SER A 415 -3.41 -13.57 -5.54
C SER A 415 -3.17 -12.78 -4.26
N ASN A 416 -2.17 -13.14 -3.43
CA ASN A 416 -2.02 -12.55 -2.09
C ASN A 416 -1.47 -11.13 -2.08
N VAL A 417 -0.55 -10.77 -2.99
CA VAL A 417 0.22 -9.51 -2.94
C VAL A 417 0.04 -8.66 -4.18
N LYS A 418 -0.77 -9.10 -5.14
CA LYS A 418 -0.92 -8.44 -6.43
C LYS A 418 -2.18 -7.59 -6.50
N TYR A 419 -2.07 -6.44 -7.20
CA TYR A 419 -3.14 -5.49 -7.37
C TYR A 419 -3.48 -5.29 -8.86
N ALA A 420 -4.76 -5.13 -9.15
CA ALA A 420 -5.25 -4.77 -10.46
C ALA A 420 -5.89 -3.37 -10.42
N GLN A 421 -5.42 -2.49 -11.26
CA GLN A 421 -6.02 -1.19 -11.50
C GLN A 421 -7.11 -1.34 -12.55
N THR A 422 -8.29 -0.86 -12.24
CA THR A 422 -9.44 -0.86 -13.13
C THR A 422 -9.96 0.58 -13.26
N ARG A 423 -10.86 0.83 -14.20
CA ARG A 423 -11.56 2.12 -14.32
C ARG A 423 -12.30 2.54 -13.03
N TRP A 424 -12.68 1.58 -12.19
CA TRP A 424 -13.44 1.79 -10.94
C TRP A 424 -12.55 1.94 -9.70
N GLY A 425 -11.26 1.69 -9.83
CA GLY A 425 -10.29 1.76 -8.73
C GLY A 425 -9.27 0.63 -8.73
N THR A 426 -8.38 0.64 -7.74
CA THR A 426 -7.35 -0.38 -7.56
C THR A 426 -7.82 -1.43 -6.56
N PHE A 427 -7.87 -2.68 -7.00
CA PHE A 427 -8.33 -3.82 -6.19
C PHE A 427 -7.22 -4.84 -6.01
N PRO A 428 -7.02 -5.42 -4.81
CA PRO A 428 -6.16 -6.57 -4.64
C PRO A 428 -6.78 -7.78 -5.37
N LEU A 429 -5.99 -8.65 -5.97
CA LEU A 429 -6.54 -9.83 -6.70
C LEU A 429 -7.39 -10.72 -5.79
N ARG A 430 -7.06 -10.77 -4.49
CA ARG A 430 -7.85 -11.51 -3.49
C ARG A 430 -9.30 -11.03 -3.39
N PHE A 431 -9.58 -9.81 -3.79
CA PHE A 431 -10.93 -9.23 -3.83
C PHE A 431 -11.89 -10.03 -4.73
N PHE A 432 -11.40 -10.60 -5.82
CA PHE A 432 -12.20 -11.34 -6.78
C PHE A 432 -12.54 -12.76 -6.32
N PHE A 433 -11.81 -13.29 -5.32
CA PHE A 433 -12.08 -14.59 -4.74
C PHE A 433 -13.09 -14.45 -3.60
N THR A 434 -14.28 -14.95 -3.82
CA THR A 434 -15.40 -14.86 -2.87
C THR A 434 -16.01 -16.24 -2.64
N ASP A 435 -16.26 -16.57 -1.37
CA ASP A 435 -16.91 -17.82 -1.00
C ASP A 435 -18.33 -17.88 -1.56
N ALA A 436 -18.73 -19.05 -2.00
CA ALA A 436 -20.11 -19.35 -2.37
C ALA A 436 -20.94 -19.61 -1.12
N TYR A 437 -22.14 -19.04 -1.06
CA TYR A 437 -23.19 -19.44 -0.14
C TYR A 437 -24.23 -20.25 -0.92
N THR A 438 -24.33 -21.54 -0.62
CA THR A 438 -25.30 -22.42 -1.27
C THR A 438 -26.65 -22.25 -0.58
N THR A 439 -27.65 -21.83 -1.33
CA THR A 439 -29.02 -21.71 -0.89
C THR A 439 -29.65 -23.11 -0.78
N GLY A 440 -30.66 -23.29 0.07
CA GLY A 440 -31.34 -24.58 0.20
C GLY A 440 -31.97 -25.11 -1.10
N GLU A 441 -32.09 -24.29 -2.13
CA GLU A 441 -32.56 -24.59 -3.49
C GLU A 441 -31.41 -24.91 -4.47
N GLY A 442 -30.15 -24.91 -3.98
CA GLY A 442 -28.97 -25.26 -4.80
C GLY A 442 -28.37 -24.10 -5.60
N GLU A 443 -28.89 -22.88 -5.46
CA GLU A 443 -28.26 -21.70 -6.08
C GLU A 443 -27.05 -21.24 -5.29
N GLU A 444 -25.94 -21.00 -5.98
CA GLU A 444 -24.74 -20.45 -5.42
C GLU A 444 -24.75 -18.92 -5.50
N MET A 445 -24.78 -18.26 -4.36
CA MET A 445 -24.73 -16.80 -4.25
C MET A 445 -23.40 -16.34 -3.67
N SER A 446 -22.88 -15.23 -4.17
CA SER A 446 -21.69 -14.61 -3.57
C SER A 446 -22.00 -14.07 -2.17
N THR A 447 -21.18 -14.43 -1.19
CA THR A 447 -21.28 -13.89 0.18
C THR A 447 -21.17 -12.37 0.20
N ARG A 448 -20.52 -11.78 -0.79
CA ARG A 448 -20.38 -10.33 -0.93
C ARG A 448 -21.70 -9.65 -1.29
N LYS A 449 -22.44 -10.21 -2.23
CA LYS A 449 -23.79 -9.74 -2.59
C LYS A 449 -24.70 -9.70 -1.37
N ILE A 450 -24.60 -10.72 -0.54
CA ILE A 450 -25.36 -10.80 0.73
C ILE A 450 -24.95 -9.69 1.70
N LYS A 451 -23.64 -9.43 1.84
CA LYS A 451 -23.11 -8.37 2.71
C LYS A 451 -23.53 -6.98 2.24
N ILE A 452 -23.49 -6.72 0.93
CA ILE A 452 -23.94 -5.45 0.34
C ILE A 452 -25.45 -5.26 0.58
N ALA A 453 -26.25 -6.28 0.33
CA ALA A 453 -27.68 -6.24 0.59
C ALA A 453 -27.98 -5.98 2.10
N LEU A 454 -27.24 -6.61 3.00
CA LEU A 454 -27.36 -6.39 4.44
C LEU A 454 -26.99 -4.93 4.81
N LYS A 455 -25.89 -4.41 4.27
CA LYS A 455 -25.43 -3.03 4.46
C LYS A 455 -26.51 -2.03 4.01
N THR A 456 -27.05 -2.21 2.80
CA THR A 456 -28.12 -1.36 2.24
C THR A 456 -29.40 -1.40 3.09
N VAL A 457 -29.76 -2.55 3.67
CA VAL A 457 -30.92 -2.66 4.56
C VAL A 457 -30.69 -1.87 5.83
N ILE A 458 -29.49 -1.97 6.42
CA ILE A 458 -29.14 -1.27 7.66
C ILE A 458 -29.00 0.25 7.43
N GLU A 459 -28.48 0.68 6.30
CA GLU A 459 -28.38 2.11 5.94
C GLU A 459 -29.76 2.78 5.77
N LYS A 460 -30.73 2.00 5.29
CA LYS A 460 -32.12 2.46 5.12
C LYS A 460 -33.00 2.26 6.35
N GLU A 461 -32.44 1.73 7.46
CA GLU A 461 -33.22 1.52 8.68
C GLU A 461 -33.54 2.84 9.41
N ASP A 462 -34.66 2.85 10.10
CA ASP A 462 -35.02 3.98 10.98
C ASP A 462 -34.12 3.96 12.24
N LYS A 463 -33.30 5.00 12.41
CA LYS A 463 -32.35 5.12 13.53
C LYS A 463 -33.04 5.21 14.90
N SER A 464 -34.32 5.60 14.95
CA SER A 464 -35.12 5.60 16.19
C SER A 464 -35.54 4.20 16.62
N LYS A 465 -35.73 3.28 15.66
CA LYS A 465 -36.11 1.87 15.91
C LYS A 465 -35.27 0.90 15.10
N PRO A 466 -33.97 0.74 15.43
CA PRO A 466 -33.07 -0.10 14.67
C PRO A 466 -33.52 -1.56 14.70
N LEU A 467 -33.38 -2.24 13.56
CA LEU A 467 -33.80 -3.61 13.33
C LEU A 467 -32.96 -4.60 14.14
N SER A 468 -33.60 -5.53 14.82
CA SER A 468 -32.90 -6.66 15.48
C SER A 468 -32.37 -7.66 14.44
N ASP A 469 -31.38 -8.48 14.81
CA ASP A 469 -30.82 -9.51 13.90
C ASP A 469 -31.92 -10.49 13.42
N GLU A 470 -33.02 -10.70 14.22
CA GLU A 470 -34.17 -11.48 13.79
C GLU A 470 -35.05 -10.78 12.76
N ALA A 471 -35.23 -9.47 12.90
CA ALA A 471 -35.97 -8.67 11.93
C ALA A 471 -35.17 -8.56 10.60
N LEU A 472 -33.86 -8.41 10.71
CA LEU A 472 -32.95 -8.43 9.53
C LEU A 472 -33.02 -9.79 8.82
N THR A 473 -33.11 -10.91 9.55
CA THR A 473 -33.26 -12.24 8.96
C THR A 473 -34.55 -12.35 8.12
N LYS A 474 -35.68 -11.84 8.64
CA LYS A 474 -36.96 -11.84 7.91
C LYS A 474 -36.89 -10.99 6.63
N LEU A 475 -36.37 -9.74 6.73
CA LEU A 475 -36.23 -8.86 5.58
C LEU A 475 -35.27 -9.40 4.53
N MET A 476 -34.15 -10.01 4.94
CA MET A 476 -33.22 -10.65 4.02
C MET A 476 -33.87 -11.83 3.30
N LYS A 477 -34.68 -12.61 4.00
CA LYS A 477 -35.45 -13.72 3.41
C LYS A 477 -36.46 -13.22 2.37
N GLU A 478 -37.19 -12.12 2.66
CA GLU A 478 -38.13 -11.48 1.73
C GLU A 478 -37.40 -10.97 0.46
N LYS A 479 -36.15 -10.53 0.58
CA LYS A 479 -35.31 -10.12 -0.53
C LYS A 479 -34.67 -11.28 -1.32
N GLY A 480 -34.99 -12.53 -0.99
CA GLY A 480 -34.46 -13.71 -1.67
C GLY A 480 -33.15 -14.25 -1.09
N PHE A 481 -32.74 -13.80 0.11
CA PHE A 481 -31.54 -14.29 0.78
C PHE A 481 -31.92 -15.11 2.02
N PRO A 482 -32.15 -16.43 1.93
CA PRO A 482 -32.53 -17.29 3.06
C PRO A 482 -31.32 -17.59 3.95
N ILE A 483 -30.99 -16.66 4.85
CA ILE A 483 -29.79 -16.73 5.69
C ILE A 483 -30.20 -16.91 7.15
N ALA A 484 -29.44 -17.71 7.90
CA ALA A 484 -29.67 -17.92 9.33
C ALA A 484 -29.26 -16.68 10.15
N ARG A 485 -29.94 -16.43 11.28
CA ARG A 485 -29.65 -15.34 12.22
C ARG A 485 -28.19 -15.28 12.65
N ARG A 486 -27.56 -16.44 12.92
CA ARG A 486 -26.12 -16.49 13.30
C ARG A 486 -25.21 -15.99 12.19
N THR A 487 -25.54 -16.30 10.94
CA THR A 487 -24.77 -15.84 9.77
C THR A 487 -24.92 -14.33 9.57
N ILE A 488 -26.12 -13.77 9.79
CA ILE A 488 -26.33 -12.32 9.74
C ILE A 488 -25.53 -11.61 10.82
N ALA A 489 -25.51 -12.12 12.04
CA ALA A 489 -24.69 -11.56 13.13
C ALA A 489 -23.21 -11.58 12.77
N LYS A 490 -22.70 -12.69 12.20
CA LYS A 490 -21.32 -12.81 11.72
C LYS A 490 -21.00 -11.80 10.60
N TYR A 491 -21.88 -11.63 9.62
CA TYR A 491 -21.65 -10.68 8.51
C TYR A 491 -21.75 -9.24 8.99
N ARG A 492 -22.66 -8.92 9.91
CA ARG A 492 -22.75 -7.61 10.53
C ARG A 492 -21.47 -7.25 11.28
N GLU A 493 -20.91 -8.20 12.05
CA GLU A 493 -19.63 -8.01 12.76
C GLU A 493 -18.46 -7.83 11.78
N GLN A 494 -18.41 -8.60 10.69
CA GLN A 494 -17.39 -8.43 9.65
C GLN A 494 -17.48 -7.09 8.93
N LEU A 495 -18.67 -6.48 8.87
CA LEU A 495 -18.88 -5.13 8.32
C LEU A 495 -18.65 -4.03 9.37
N ASN A 496 -18.18 -4.38 10.58
CA ASN A 496 -18.00 -3.45 11.71
C ASN A 496 -19.29 -2.68 12.08
N ILE A 497 -20.46 -3.27 11.81
CA ILE A 497 -21.75 -2.65 12.14
C ILE A 497 -22.16 -3.10 13.56
N PRO A 498 -22.37 -2.15 14.49
CA PRO A 498 -22.72 -2.49 15.87
C PRO A 498 -24.13 -3.10 15.99
N VAL A 499 -24.40 -3.72 17.12
CA VAL A 499 -25.73 -4.31 17.44
C VAL A 499 -26.82 -3.23 17.45
N ALA A 500 -28.08 -3.60 17.20
CA ALA A 500 -29.24 -2.71 17.10
C ALA A 500 -29.30 -1.65 18.23
N ARG A 501 -28.99 -2.05 19.47
CA ARG A 501 -28.98 -1.14 20.61
C ARG A 501 -27.95 -0.01 20.50
N LEU A 502 -26.79 -0.27 19.93
CA LEU A 502 -25.73 0.73 19.74
C LEU A 502 -25.95 1.60 18.49
N ARG A 503 -26.84 1.16 17.57
CA ARG A 503 -27.23 1.92 16.37
C ARG A 503 -28.37 2.90 16.62
N ARG A 504 -29.06 2.77 17.78
CA ARG A 504 -30.11 3.68 18.18
C ARG A 504 -29.52 5.09 18.36
N GLY A 505 -29.99 6.03 17.56
CA GLY A 505 -29.55 7.42 17.52
C GLY A 505 -30.20 8.27 18.60
#